data_4460f9882dc5f47f96e83578ec24f492
#
_entry.id   4460f9882dc5f47f96e83578ec24f492
#
_cell.length_a   1.000
_cell.length_b   1.000
_cell.length_c   1.000
_cell.angle_alpha   90.00
_cell.angle_beta   90.00
_cell.angle_gamma   90.00
#
_symmetry.space_group_name_H-M   'P 1'
#
loop_
_entity.id
_entity.type
_entity.pdbx_description
1 polymer ?
#
loop_
_entity_poly.entity_id
_entity_poly.type
_entity_poly.pdbx_seq_one_letter_code
_entity_poly.pdbx_strand_id
1 'polypeptide(L)'
;MTNQTSNKRLLDQVRDTLRLKHYALSTEESYLLWIKRFIFFHKTEVVFVHPKDMGRTEIEAFLTYLAVKKNVAPSTQNQALSALLFLYREVLQIDHM
;
A
#
# COMPACT_ATOMS: atom_id res chain seq x y z
N MET A 1 3.24 24.75 0.57
CA MET A 1 3.10 24.22 0.81
C MET A 1 3.13 23.34 1.02
N THR A 2 3.07 23.00 1.22
CA THR A 2 3.03 22.28 1.43
C THR A 2 2.99 21.40 1.86
N ASN A 3 2.91 21.48 2.32
CA ASN A 3 2.82 20.53 2.94
C ASN A 3 1.90 19.58 2.76
N GLN A 4 1.43 19.59 2.10
CA GLN A 4 0.65 18.51 1.79
C GLN A 4 1.22 17.29 2.35
N THR A 5 0.45 16.42 2.85
CA THR A 5 0.98 15.20 3.37
C THR A 5 1.43 14.32 2.23
N SER A 6 2.53 13.62 2.44
CA SER A 6 3.08 12.77 1.40
C SER A 6 2.15 11.63 1.04
N ASN A 7 1.42 11.06 2.02
CA ASN A 7 0.58 9.91 1.71
C ASN A 7 -0.64 10.29 0.87
N LYS A 8 -1.15 11.51 1.03
CA LYS A 8 -2.23 11.96 0.17
C LYS A 8 -1.76 12.05 -1.27
N ARG A 9 -0.58 12.63 -1.47
CA ARG A 9 -0.01 12.75 -2.79
C ARG A 9 0.28 11.36 -3.37
N LEU A 10 0.78 10.46 -2.54
CA LEU A 10 1.08 9.11 -2.99
C LEU A 10 -0.19 8.39 -3.43
N LEU A 11 -1.28 8.53 -2.67
CA LEU A 11 -2.53 7.86 -3.03
C LEU A 11 -3.09 8.40 -4.35
N ASP A 12 -2.89 9.69 -4.61
CA ASP A 12 -3.27 10.24 -5.90
C ASP A 12 -2.46 9.64 -7.03
N GLN A 13 -1.15 9.44 -6.80
CA GLN A 13 -0.30 8.79 -7.80
C GLN A 13 -0.74 7.36 -8.06
N VAL A 14 -1.12 6.64 -7.01
CA VAL A 14 -1.61 5.27 -7.17
C VAL A 14 -2.88 5.26 -8.01
N ARG A 15 -3.81 6.15 -7.68
CA ARG A 15 -5.07 6.22 -8.43
C ARG A 15 -4.83 6.53 -9.89
N ASP A 16 -3.97 7.51 -10.16
CA ASP A 16 -3.70 7.90 -11.54
C ASP A 16 -3.06 6.76 -12.31
N THR A 17 -2.15 6.02 -11.70
CA THR A 17 -1.49 4.89 -12.35
C THR A 17 -2.50 3.79 -12.66
N LEU A 18 -3.39 3.50 -11.71
CA LEU A 18 -4.42 2.48 -11.92
C LEU A 18 -5.33 2.87 -13.09
N ARG A 19 -5.71 4.14 -13.16
CA ARG A 19 -6.58 4.60 -14.25
C ARG A 19 -5.87 4.59 -15.59
N LEU A 20 -4.61 4.99 -15.59
CA LEU A 20 -3.83 4.94 -16.83
C LEU A 20 -3.73 3.53 -17.36
N LYS A 21 -3.63 2.55 -16.47
CA LYS A 21 -3.51 1.14 -16.85
C LYS A 21 -4.87 0.47 -17.01
N HIS A 22 -5.97 1.24 -16.90
CA HIS A 22 -7.33 0.76 -17.14
C HIS A 22 -7.78 -0.33 -16.17
N TYR A 23 -7.38 -0.22 -14.92
CA TYR A 23 -7.88 -1.12 -13.90
C TYR A 23 -9.34 -0.79 -13.58
N ALA A 24 -10.10 -1.82 -13.21
CA ALA A 24 -11.49 -1.64 -12.82
C ALA A 24 -11.60 -0.76 -11.58
N LEU A 25 -12.71 -0.04 -11.45
CA LEU A 25 -12.94 0.84 -10.31
C LEU A 25 -12.90 0.06 -8.99
N SER A 26 -13.48 -1.14 -8.96
CA SER A 26 -13.47 -1.95 -7.74
C SER A 26 -12.05 -2.32 -7.33
N THR A 27 -11.18 -2.60 -8.30
CA THR A 27 -9.78 -2.89 -8.00
C THR A 27 -9.08 -1.64 -7.49
N GLU A 28 -9.38 -0.49 -8.11
CA GLU A 28 -8.82 0.78 -7.65
C GLU A 28 -9.15 1.03 -6.18
N GLU A 29 -10.41 0.85 -5.81
CA GLU A 29 -10.84 1.08 -4.44
C GLU A 29 -10.16 0.11 -3.48
N SER A 30 -10.07 -1.15 -3.88
CA SER A 30 -9.44 -2.17 -3.06
C SER A 30 -7.96 -1.89 -2.84
N TYR A 31 -7.26 -1.55 -3.91
CA TYR A 31 -5.83 -1.28 -3.82
C TYR A 31 -5.54 -0.05 -2.95
N LEU A 32 -6.32 1.00 -3.14
CA LEU A 32 -6.15 2.21 -2.32
C LEU A 32 -6.38 1.91 -0.85
N LEU A 33 -7.39 1.08 -0.55
CA LEU A 33 -7.68 0.72 0.83
C LEU A 33 -6.52 -0.04 1.46
N TRP A 34 -5.98 -1.05 0.75
CA TRP A 34 -4.89 -1.85 1.30
C TRP A 34 -3.63 -1.03 1.49
N ILE A 35 -3.34 -0.12 0.56
CA ILE A 35 -2.17 0.74 0.68
C ILE A 35 -2.32 1.67 1.86
N LYS A 36 -3.51 2.23 2.06
CA LYS A 36 -3.75 3.08 3.22
C LYS A 36 -3.55 2.31 4.52
N ARG A 37 -4.07 1.09 4.59
CA ARG A 37 -3.93 0.28 5.79
C ARG A 37 -2.46 -0.05 6.06
N PHE A 38 -1.71 -0.33 5.02
CA PHE A 38 -0.28 -0.60 5.14
C PHE A 38 0.45 0.62 5.73
N ILE A 39 0.17 1.79 5.21
CA ILE A 39 0.80 3.01 5.69
C ILE A 39 0.47 3.25 7.15
N PHE A 40 -0.80 3.10 7.52
CA PHE A 40 -1.21 3.32 8.89
C PHE A 40 -0.64 2.27 9.83
N PHE A 41 -0.48 1.05 9.36
CA PHE A 41 0.10 -0.01 10.19
C PHE A 41 1.52 0.35 10.65
N HIS A 42 2.28 1.00 9.78
CA HIS A 42 3.67 1.35 10.09
C HIS A 42 3.83 2.77 10.61
N LYS A 43 2.73 3.50 10.74
CA LYS A 43 2.78 4.84 11.25
C LYS A 43 2.89 4.81 12.78
N THR A 44 3.80 5.61 13.33
CA THR A 44 3.85 5.80 14.76
C THR A 44 3.14 7.08 15.12
N GLU A 45 2.96 7.32 16.42
CA GLU A 45 2.28 8.54 16.86
C GLU A 45 3.01 9.81 16.46
N VAL A 46 4.33 9.73 16.34
CA VAL A 46 5.12 10.92 16.09
C VAL A 46 5.80 10.91 14.74
N VAL A 47 5.88 9.75 14.08
CA VAL A 47 6.62 9.64 12.83
C VAL A 47 5.74 8.99 11.77
N PHE A 48 5.63 9.66 10.62
CA PHE A 48 5.04 9.09 9.44
C PHE A 48 6.17 8.61 8.54
N VAL A 49 6.14 7.34 8.16
CA VAL A 49 7.15 6.76 7.29
C VAL A 49 6.56 6.62 5.89
N HIS A 50 7.21 7.24 4.92
CA HIS A 50 6.77 7.11 3.54
C HIS A 50 7.09 5.71 3.04
N PRO A 51 6.19 5.08 2.26
CA PRO A 51 6.45 3.73 1.75
C PRO A 51 7.74 3.58 0.97
N LYS A 52 8.25 4.64 0.35
CA LYS A 52 9.54 4.54 -0.36
C LYS A 52 10.69 4.19 0.58
N ASP A 53 10.53 4.46 1.87
CA ASP A 53 11.54 4.16 2.88
C ASP A 53 11.27 2.85 3.60
N MET A 54 10.27 2.11 3.17
CA MET A 54 9.95 0.79 3.69
C MET A 54 10.32 -0.24 2.64
N GLY A 55 10.35 -1.49 3.05
CA GLY A 55 10.72 -2.53 2.11
C GLY A 55 10.07 -3.86 2.46
N ARG A 56 10.76 -4.92 2.08
CA ARG A 56 10.25 -6.27 2.23
C ARG A 56 9.88 -6.59 3.67
N THR A 57 10.72 -6.18 4.62
CA THR A 57 10.46 -6.45 6.03
C THR A 57 9.13 -5.87 6.48
N GLU A 58 8.84 -4.64 6.05
CA GLU A 58 7.61 -3.97 6.42
C GLU A 58 6.41 -4.62 5.75
N ILE A 59 6.57 -5.05 4.51
CA ILE A 59 5.50 -5.75 3.80
C ILE A 59 5.19 -7.06 4.51
N GLU A 60 6.21 -7.83 4.86
CA GLU A 60 6.02 -9.10 5.53
C GLU A 60 5.39 -8.93 6.90
N ALA A 61 5.81 -7.89 7.64
CA ALA A 61 5.22 -7.62 8.94
C ALA A 61 3.72 -7.34 8.85
N PHE A 62 3.32 -6.56 7.84
CA PHE A 62 1.91 -6.24 7.64
C PHE A 62 1.11 -7.49 7.25
N LEU A 63 1.64 -8.29 6.34
CA LEU A 63 0.95 -9.51 5.93
C LEU A 63 0.82 -10.51 7.07
N THR A 64 1.85 -10.61 7.88
CA THR A 64 1.81 -11.47 9.07
C THR A 64 0.74 -10.98 10.04
N TYR A 65 0.67 -9.67 10.24
CA TYR A 65 -0.36 -9.07 11.10
C TYR A 65 -1.76 -9.43 10.60
N LEU A 66 -1.97 -9.32 9.29
CA LEU A 66 -3.28 -9.67 8.73
C LEU A 66 -3.62 -11.13 8.96
N ALA A 67 -2.66 -12.01 8.78
CA ALA A 67 -2.91 -13.44 8.92
C ALA A 67 -3.13 -13.83 10.38
N VAL A 68 -2.31 -13.30 11.28
CA VAL A 68 -2.29 -13.77 12.68
C VAL A 68 -3.28 -13.00 13.54
N LYS A 69 -3.26 -11.67 13.46
CA LYS A 69 -4.10 -10.85 14.34
C LYS A 69 -5.48 -10.62 13.78
N LYS A 70 -5.60 -10.44 12.48
CA LYS A 70 -6.88 -10.18 11.85
C LYS A 70 -7.51 -11.44 11.28
N ASN A 71 -6.74 -12.51 11.20
CA ASN A 71 -7.25 -13.81 10.75
C ASN A 71 -7.95 -13.72 9.40
N VAL A 72 -7.39 -12.95 8.47
CA VAL A 72 -7.99 -12.81 7.14
C VAL A 72 -7.75 -14.08 6.33
N ALA A 73 -8.66 -14.33 5.39
CA ALA A 73 -8.54 -15.48 4.51
C ALA A 73 -7.33 -15.33 3.58
N PRO A 74 -6.78 -16.46 3.10
CA PRO A 74 -5.65 -16.38 2.17
C PRO A 74 -5.92 -15.54 0.93
N SER A 75 -7.14 -15.58 0.39
CA SER A 75 -7.47 -14.77 -0.79
C SER A 75 -7.39 -13.28 -0.47
N THR A 76 -7.84 -12.89 0.72
CA THR A 76 -7.77 -11.49 1.15
C THR A 76 -6.32 -11.07 1.34
N GLN A 77 -5.50 -11.95 1.92
CA GLN A 77 -4.08 -11.67 2.08
C GLN A 77 -3.39 -11.50 0.74
N ASN A 78 -3.77 -12.31 -0.25
CA ASN A 78 -3.23 -12.17 -1.60
C ASN A 78 -3.63 -10.85 -2.24
N GLN A 79 -4.85 -10.37 -1.98
CA GLN A 79 -5.26 -9.05 -2.47
C GLN A 79 -4.40 -7.95 -1.88
N ALA A 80 -4.14 -8.03 -0.58
CA ALA A 80 -3.29 -7.03 0.07
C ALA A 80 -1.89 -7.05 -0.53
N LEU A 81 -1.33 -8.24 -0.74
CA LEU A 81 0.00 -8.35 -1.34
C LEU A 81 0.01 -7.78 -2.75
N SER A 82 -1.02 -8.09 -3.54
CA SER A 82 -1.09 -7.56 -4.91
C SER A 82 -1.10 -6.04 -4.91
N ALA A 83 -1.84 -5.42 -3.99
CA ALA A 83 -1.87 -3.97 -3.89
C ALA A 83 -0.50 -3.39 -3.55
N LEU A 84 0.21 -4.03 -2.62
CA LEU A 84 1.53 -3.55 -2.23
C LEU A 84 2.56 -3.75 -3.33
N LEU A 85 2.49 -4.88 -4.05
CA LEU A 85 3.38 -5.08 -5.18
C LEU A 85 3.12 -4.05 -6.27
N PHE A 86 1.85 -3.71 -6.52
CA PHE A 86 1.54 -2.67 -7.48
C PHE A 86 2.13 -1.34 -7.04
N LEU A 87 1.99 -1.00 -5.76
CA LEU A 87 2.54 0.24 -5.23
C LEU A 87 4.04 0.33 -5.49
N TYR A 88 4.78 -0.72 -5.13
CA TYR A 88 6.22 -0.65 -5.23
C TYR A 88 6.72 -0.76 -6.66
N ARG A 89 6.13 -1.64 -7.46
CA ARG A 89 6.64 -1.88 -8.82
C ARG A 89 6.15 -0.85 -9.82
N GLU A 90 4.86 -0.49 -9.75
CA GLU A 90 4.26 0.35 -10.78
C GLU A 90 4.26 1.82 -10.42
N VAL A 91 4.13 2.16 -9.16
CA VAL A 91 4.03 3.55 -8.74
C VAL A 91 5.38 4.09 -8.30
N LEU A 92 6.02 3.42 -7.34
CA LEU A 92 7.30 3.85 -6.81
C LEU A 92 8.48 3.37 -7.65
N GLN A 93 8.26 2.35 -8.45
CA GLN A 93 9.28 1.77 -9.33
C GLN A 93 10.50 1.29 -8.54
N ILE A 94 10.22 0.62 -7.43
CA ILE A 94 11.23 0.02 -6.57
C ILE A 94 10.93 -1.47 -6.50
N ASP A 95 11.90 -2.30 -6.80
CA ASP A 95 11.70 -3.75 -6.80
C ASP A 95 12.35 -4.33 -5.55
N HIS A 96 11.52 -4.62 -4.55
CA HIS A 96 11.96 -5.21 -3.29
C HIS A 96 11.75 -6.71 -3.22
N MET A 97 11.09 -7.29 -4.23
CA MET A 97 10.68 -8.69 -4.14
C MET A 97 11.40 -9.53 -5.18
#